data_8b4b57ba479865cf48d3b14908da7834
#
_entry.id   8b4b57ba479865cf48d3b14908da7834
#
_cell.length_a   1.000
_cell.length_b   1.000
_cell.length_c   1.000
_cell.angle_alpha   90.00
_cell.angle_beta   90.00
_cell.angle_gamma   90.00
#
_symmetry.space_group_name_H-M   'P 1'
#
loop_
_entity.id
_entity.type
_entity.pdbx_description
1 polymer ?
#
loop_
_entity_poly.entity_id
_entity_poly.type
_entity_poly.pdbx_seq_one_letter_code
_entity_poly.pdbx_strand_id
1 'polypeptide(L)'
;MTLSPLQVLLYKYIMSTFLSNLFARKKLLWPGMTDVHTHLLPGVDDGFSSEKDSLAMLAFLEGQGVERIFLTPHIMADLAKNRKDYLRDRFETFREDCAHIHIDLHLAAEYMLDECFYERMEEGLLSYDGKHVLVEVSCLQAPGDLFEKLYDIQLNGFVPVFAHPERY
;
A
#
# COMPACT_ATOMS: atom_id res chain seq x y z
N MET A 1 -32.43 -49.60 12.03
CA MET A 1 -31.81 -49.03 13.26
C MET A 1 -32.31 -47.61 13.41
N THR A 2 -33.16 -47.34 14.37
CA THR A 2 -33.64 -45.98 14.64
C THR A 2 -32.74 -45.33 15.67
N LEU A 3 -32.27 -44.11 15.37
CA LEU A 3 -31.45 -43.32 16.31
C LEU A 3 -32.24 -43.00 17.56
N SER A 4 -31.61 -43.03 18.71
CA SER A 4 -32.23 -42.61 19.97
C SER A 4 -32.51 -41.11 19.96
N PRO A 5 -33.46 -40.61 20.75
CA PRO A 5 -33.78 -39.19 20.85
C PRO A 5 -32.54 -38.33 21.18
N LEU A 6 -31.64 -38.85 22.01
CA LEU A 6 -30.38 -38.18 22.40
C LEU A 6 -29.42 -38.08 21.21
N GLN A 7 -29.30 -39.13 20.39
CA GLN A 7 -28.48 -39.13 19.19
C GLN A 7 -28.99 -38.15 18.13
N VAL A 8 -30.31 -38.05 17.97
CA VAL A 8 -30.94 -37.06 17.08
C VAL A 8 -30.68 -35.63 17.56
N LEU A 9 -30.74 -35.38 18.86
CA LEU A 9 -30.50 -34.07 19.46
C LEU A 9 -29.03 -33.67 19.29
N LEU A 10 -28.09 -34.60 19.54
CA LEU A 10 -26.65 -34.39 19.37
C LEU A 10 -26.29 -34.12 17.90
N TYR A 11 -26.90 -34.89 16.98
CA TYR A 11 -26.69 -34.69 15.53
C TYR A 11 -27.18 -33.29 15.09
N LYS A 12 -28.38 -32.88 15.53
CA LYS A 12 -28.91 -31.54 15.23
C LYS A 12 -28.03 -30.42 15.79
N TYR A 13 -27.49 -30.57 16.99
CA TYR A 13 -26.58 -29.60 17.62
C TYR A 13 -25.28 -29.51 16.83
N ILE A 14 -24.65 -30.64 16.50
CA ILE A 14 -23.41 -30.70 15.71
C ILE A 14 -23.60 -30.08 14.33
N MET A 15 -24.70 -30.44 13.64
CA MET A 15 -25.03 -29.91 12.31
C MET A 15 -25.32 -28.39 12.36
N SER A 16 -26.02 -27.93 13.38
CA SER A 16 -26.31 -26.50 13.57
C SER A 16 -25.03 -25.71 13.80
N THR A 17 -24.12 -26.24 14.66
CA THR A 17 -22.82 -25.58 14.94
C THR A 17 -21.91 -25.62 13.72
N PHE A 18 -21.88 -26.74 13.00
CA PHE A 18 -21.12 -26.88 11.76
C PHE A 18 -21.62 -25.90 10.68
N LEU A 19 -22.95 -25.84 10.48
CA LEU A 19 -23.55 -24.90 9.51
C LEU A 19 -23.33 -23.43 9.93
N SER A 20 -23.47 -23.10 11.22
CA SER A 20 -23.22 -21.73 11.69
C SER A 20 -21.75 -21.31 11.48
N ASN A 21 -20.79 -22.22 11.67
CA ASN A 21 -19.38 -21.95 11.38
C ASN A 21 -19.09 -21.89 9.88
N LEU A 22 -19.79 -22.70 9.06
CA LEU A 22 -19.65 -22.68 7.61
C LEU A 22 -20.18 -21.38 6.98
N PHE A 23 -21.25 -20.82 7.58
CA PHE A 23 -21.85 -19.55 7.16
C PHE A 23 -21.43 -18.36 8.02
N ALA A 24 -20.53 -18.54 9.00
CA ALA A 24 -19.95 -17.43 9.73
C ALA A 24 -19.19 -16.57 8.70
N ARG A 25 -19.70 -15.39 8.39
CA ARG A 25 -18.99 -14.41 7.56
C ARG A 25 -17.64 -14.18 8.23
N LYS A 26 -16.57 -14.47 7.50
CA LYS A 26 -15.22 -14.11 7.93
C LYS A 26 -15.25 -12.64 8.27
N LYS A 27 -14.95 -12.29 9.52
CA LYS A 27 -14.89 -10.88 9.93
C LYS A 27 -13.70 -10.28 9.21
N LEU A 28 -13.96 -9.37 8.29
CA LEU A 28 -12.92 -8.61 7.62
C LEU A 28 -12.27 -7.65 8.63
N LEU A 29 -10.95 -7.49 8.57
CA LEU A 29 -10.23 -6.57 9.42
C LEU A 29 -10.34 -5.12 8.91
N TRP A 30 -10.37 -4.94 7.58
CA TRP A 30 -10.30 -3.62 6.94
C TRP A 30 -11.31 -3.47 5.78
N PRO A 31 -12.62 -3.62 6.03
CA PRO A 31 -13.63 -3.54 4.98
C PRO A 31 -13.69 -2.14 4.37
N GLY A 32 -13.50 -2.02 3.06
CA GLY A 32 -13.56 -0.75 2.33
C GLY A 32 -12.33 0.15 2.52
N MET A 33 -11.24 -0.37 3.13
CA MET A 33 -10.04 0.43 3.40
C MET A 33 -9.31 0.79 2.13
N THR A 34 -8.82 2.03 2.08
CA THR A 34 -7.77 2.48 1.16
C THR A 34 -6.46 2.61 1.92
N ASP A 35 -5.43 1.89 1.48
CA ASP A 35 -4.08 2.05 2.02
C ASP A 35 -3.31 3.03 1.13
N VAL A 36 -2.83 4.11 1.72
CA VAL A 36 -2.18 5.21 1.00
C VAL A 36 -0.66 5.21 1.11
N HIS A 37 -0.07 4.27 1.83
CA HIS A 37 1.37 4.23 2.03
C HIS A 37 1.87 2.80 2.14
N THR A 38 2.40 2.24 1.03
CA THR A 38 2.89 0.87 0.98
C THR A 38 4.13 0.72 0.11
N HIS A 39 5.03 -0.20 0.50
CA HIS A 39 6.22 -0.60 -0.26
C HIS A 39 6.03 -2.00 -0.85
N LEU A 40 4.90 -2.18 -1.56
CA LEU A 40 4.53 -3.47 -2.17
C LEU A 40 4.98 -3.60 -3.64
N LEU A 41 5.56 -2.55 -4.25
CA LEU A 41 6.16 -2.67 -5.58
C LEU A 41 7.48 -3.46 -5.46
N PRO A 42 7.59 -4.68 -6.01
CA PRO A 42 8.68 -5.58 -5.67
C PRO A 42 10.03 -5.16 -6.25
N GLY A 43 11.08 -5.22 -5.42
CA GLY A 43 12.48 -5.10 -5.83
C GLY A 43 12.92 -3.70 -6.25
N VAL A 44 12.23 -2.66 -5.78
CA VAL A 44 12.58 -1.26 -6.09
C VAL A 44 13.16 -0.51 -4.89
N ASP A 45 12.79 -0.88 -3.67
CA ASP A 45 13.24 -0.24 -2.44
C ASP A 45 13.43 -1.25 -1.30
N ASP A 46 13.36 -0.82 -0.04
CA ASP A 46 13.50 -1.64 1.15
C ASP A 46 12.24 -2.44 1.53
N GLY A 47 11.19 -2.35 0.73
CA GLY A 47 9.97 -3.13 0.90
C GLY A 47 10.13 -4.59 0.45
N PHE A 48 9.13 -5.12 -0.26
CA PHE A 48 9.17 -6.49 -0.75
C PHE A 48 10.19 -6.66 -1.88
N SER A 49 11.16 -7.55 -1.70
CA SER A 49 12.15 -7.86 -2.74
C SER A 49 11.63 -8.86 -3.78
N SER A 50 10.61 -9.65 -3.42
CA SER A 50 10.06 -10.76 -4.21
C SER A 50 8.65 -10.44 -4.69
N GLU A 51 8.41 -10.57 -5.99
CA GLU A 51 7.08 -10.45 -6.59
C GLU A 51 6.08 -11.44 -5.99
N LYS A 52 6.53 -12.68 -5.74
CA LYS A 52 5.71 -13.70 -5.11
C LYS A 52 5.19 -13.26 -3.74
N ASP A 53 6.04 -12.61 -2.94
CA ASP A 53 5.67 -12.17 -1.59
C ASP A 53 4.76 -10.93 -1.66
N SER A 54 4.99 -10.03 -2.61
CA SER A 54 4.09 -8.90 -2.89
C SER A 54 2.70 -9.37 -3.29
N LEU A 55 2.60 -10.31 -4.23
CA LEU A 55 1.32 -10.91 -4.65
C LEU A 55 0.61 -11.63 -3.50
N ALA A 56 1.36 -12.37 -2.66
CA ALA A 56 0.79 -13.03 -1.49
C ALA A 56 0.23 -12.02 -0.48
N MET A 57 0.93 -10.90 -0.27
CA MET A 57 0.45 -9.81 0.59
C MET A 57 -0.80 -9.15 0.02
N LEU A 58 -0.83 -8.83 -1.27
CA LEU A 58 -2.01 -8.27 -1.92
C LEU A 58 -3.22 -9.19 -1.80
N ALA A 59 -3.06 -10.50 -2.04
CA ALA A 59 -4.14 -11.48 -1.87
C ALA A 59 -4.61 -11.57 -0.41
N PHE A 60 -3.70 -11.44 0.56
CA PHE A 60 -4.06 -11.37 1.97
C PHE A 60 -4.88 -10.12 2.27
N LEU A 61 -4.45 -8.93 1.83
CA LEU A 61 -5.12 -7.65 2.04
C LEU A 61 -6.52 -7.63 1.39
N GLU A 62 -6.66 -8.14 0.16
CA GLU A 62 -7.95 -8.37 -0.49
C GLU A 62 -8.86 -9.24 0.38
N GLY A 63 -8.33 -10.36 0.87
CA GLY A 63 -9.05 -11.27 1.77
C GLY A 63 -9.44 -10.64 3.12
N GLN A 64 -8.88 -9.49 3.50
CA GLN A 64 -9.24 -8.71 4.67
C GLN A 64 -10.18 -7.53 4.37
N GLY A 65 -10.48 -7.27 3.09
CA GLY A 65 -11.44 -6.27 2.66
C GLY A 65 -10.84 -4.92 2.27
N VAL A 66 -9.52 -4.86 2.02
CA VAL A 66 -8.88 -3.68 1.43
C VAL A 66 -9.35 -3.56 -0.02
N GLU A 67 -9.80 -2.37 -0.42
CA GLU A 67 -10.36 -2.11 -1.75
C GLU A 67 -9.40 -1.34 -2.66
N ARG A 68 -8.53 -0.50 -2.10
CA ARG A 68 -7.58 0.31 -2.85
C ARG A 68 -6.23 0.38 -2.14
N ILE A 69 -5.16 0.36 -2.94
CA ILE A 69 -3.79 0.51 -2.44
C ILE A 69 -3.01 1.47 -3.36
N PHE A 70 -2.33 2.41 -2.74
CA PHE A 70 -1.28 3.19 -3.39
C PHE A 70 0.08 2.57 -3.07
N LEU A 71 0.76 2.13 -4.13
CA LEU A 71 2.16 1.71 -4.06
C LEU A 71 3.01 2.98 -4.05
N THR A 72 3.75 3.21 -2.98
CA THR A 72 4.50 4.44 -2.73
C THR A 72 5.99 4.15 -2.51
N PRO A 73 6.68 3.56 -3.49
CA PRO A 73 8.11 3.29 -3.35
C PRO A 73 8.89 4.58 -3.10
N HIS A 74 10.01 4.44 -2.40
CA HIS A 74 10.91 5.56 -2.14
C HIS A 74 11.50 6.15 -3.42
N ILE A 75 11.55 7.47 -3.48
CA ILE A 75 12.40 8.25 -4.40
C ILE A 75 13.33 9.11 -3.55
N MET A 76 14.62 8.74 -3.54
CA MET A 76 15.66 9.34 -2.73
C MET A 76 17.02 9.23 -3.42
N ALA A 77 18.00 9.99 -2.94
CA ALA A 77 19.36 10.01 -3.49
C ALA A 77 20.02 8.62 -3.49
N ASP A 78 19.85 7.86 -2.39
CA ASP A 78 20.44 6.52 -2.23
C ASP A 78 19.86 5.48 -3.20
N LEU A 79 18.67 5.73 -3.74
CA LEU A 79 17.99 4.88 -4.72
C LEU A 79 17.98 5.56 -6.10
N ALA A 80 19.15 5.81 -6.67
CA ALA A 80 19.33 6.58 -7.91
C ALA A 80 18.53 6.05 -9.12
N LYS A 81 18.17 4.75 -9.13
CA LYS A 81 17.31 4.16 -10.17
C LYS A 81 15.84 4.55 -10.03
N ASN A 82 15.39 4.85 -8.81
CA ASN A 82 14.01 5.15 -8.52
C ASN A 82 13.68 6.57 -9.01
N ARG A 83 13.36 6.64 -10.29
CA ARG A 83 12.85 7.81 -10.99
C ARG A 83 11.43 7.52 -11.48
N LYS A 84 10.69 8.56 -11.71
CA LYS A 84 9.28 8.51 -12.13
C LYS A 84 9.02 7.49 -13.24
N ASP A 85 9.79 7.55 -14.34
CA ASP A 85 9.55 6.70 -15.50
C ASP A 85 9.91 5.24 -15.19
N TYR A 86 11.02 4.99 -14.51
CA TYR A 86 11.40 3.64 -14.08
C TYR A 86 10.33 2.99 -13.18
N LEU A 87 9.81 3.74 -12.21
CA LEU A 87 8.78 3.23 -11.30
C LEU A 87 7.45 3.00 -12.02
N ARG A 88 7.10 3.82 -13.02
CA ARG A 88 5.94 3.59 -13.87
C ARG A 88 6.06 2.30 -14.66
N ASP A 89 7.18 2.09 -15.33
CA ASP A 89 7.42 0.87 -16.09
C ASP A 89 7.37 -0.38 -15.20
N ARG A 90 7.96 -0.30 -13.99
CA ARG A 90 7.91 -1.36 -13.00
C ARG A 90 6.48 -1.63 -12.51
N PHE A 91 5.72 -0.58 -12.25
CA PHE A 91 4.33 -0.68 -11.83
C PHE A 91 3.45 -1.31 -12.92
N GLU A 92 3.56 -0.87 -14.17
CA GLU A 92 2.76 -1.44 -15.25
C GLU A 92 3.06 -2.94 -15.45
N THR A 93 4.34 -3.33 -15.39
CA THR A 93 4.72 -4.75 -15.43
C THR A 93 4.10 -5.53 -14.27
N PHE A 94 4.24 -5.03 -13.03
CA PHE A 94 3.70 -5.71 -11.84
C PHE A 94 2.17 -5.75 -11.85
N ARG A 95 1.51 -4.74 -12.38
CA ARG A 95 0.06 -4.68 -12.51
C ARG A 95 -0.49 -5.77 -13.43
N GLU A 96 0.23 -6.16 -14.47
CA GLU A 96 -0.14 -7.28 -15.34
C GLU A 96 -0.16 -8.60 -14.55
N ASP A 97 0.83 -8.80 -13.66
CA ASP A 97 0.89 -9.99 -12.80
C ASP A 97 -0.21 -10.01 -11.73
N CYS A 98 -0.71 -8.82 -11.36
CA CYS A 98 -1.83 -8.62 -10.43
C CYS A 98 -3.21 -8.82 -11.06
N ALA A 99 -3.35 -9.29 -12.30
CA ALA A 99 -4.64 -9.37 -13.01
C ALA A 99 -5.72 -10.22 -12.29
N HIS A 100 -5.31 -11.07 -11.35
CA HIS A 100 -6.20 -11.90 -10.53
C HIS A 100 -6.55 -11.27 -9.16
N ILE A 101 -5.99 -10.13 -8.82
CA ILE A 101 -6.23 -9.35 -7.60
C ILE A 101 -7.27 -8.27 -7.93
N HIS A 102 -8.30 -8.15 -7.09
CA HIS A 102 -9.40 -7.19 -7.31
C HIS A 102 -9.26 -5.90 -6.48
N ILE A 103 -8.06 -5.64 -5.95
CA ILE A 103 -7.72 -4.37 -5.32
C ILE A 103 -7.43 -3.35 -6.42
N ASP A 104 -7.99 -2.14 -6.29
CA ASP A 104 -7.69 -1.00 -7.15
C ASP A 104 -6.28 -0.47 -6.85
N LEU A 105 -5.30 -0.82 -7.69
CA LEU A 105 -3.88 -0.50 -7.51
C LEU A 105 -3.50 0.79 -8.21
N HIS A 106 -2.84 1.69 -7.48
CA HIS A 106 -2.34 2.97 -7.97
C HIS A 106 -0.85 3.13 -7.64
N LEU A 107 -0.16 3.88 -8.48
CA LEU A 107 1.23 4.29 -8.22
C LEU A 107 1.26 5.73 -7.75
N ALA A 108 1.91 5.96 -6.62
CA ALA A 108 2.44 7.25 -6.18
C ALA A 108 3.92 7.04 -5.81
N ALA A 109 4.52 7.94 -5.05
CA ALA A 109 5.86 7.74 -4.52
C ALA A 109 6.03 8.48 -3.19
N GLU A 110 6.89 7.95 -2.32
CA GLU A 110 7.35 8.61 -1.12
C GLU A 110 8.68 9.32 -1.41
N TYR A 111 8.63 10.64 -1.42
CA TYR A 111 9.79 11.46 -1.77
C TYR A 111 10.57 11.86 -0.52
N MET A 112 11.83 11.44 -0.44
CA MET A 112 12.77 12.02 0.51
C MET A 112 13.06 13.48 0.15
N LEU A 113 12.92 14.39 1.10
CA LEU A 113 13.28 15.81 0.92
C LEU A 113 14.80 16.00 1.08
N ASP A 114 15.58 15.25 0.30
CA ASP A 114 17.05 15.27 0.26
C ASP A 114 17.61 16.27 -0.77
N GLU A 115 18.89 16.15 -1.09
CA GLU A 115 19.59 17.00 -2.08
C GLU A 115 19.10 16.78 -3.52
N CYS A 116 18.54 15.62 -3.84
CA CYS A 116 18.03 15.31 -5.18
C CYS A 116 16.56 15.73 -5.38
N PHE A 117 15.88 16.22 -4.35
CA PHE A 117 14.44 16.46 -4.41
C PHE A 117 14.05 17.46 -5.52
N TYR A 118 14.78 18.55 -5.68
CA TYR A 118 14.45 19.55 -6.72
C TYR A 118 14.57 18.99 -8.13
N GLU A 119 15.59 18.16 -8.41
CA GLU A 119 15.71 17.46 -9.70
C GLU A 119 14.49 16.59 -9.96
N ARG A 120 14.01 15.87 -8.93
CA ARG A 120 12.82 15.02 -9.03
C ARG A 120 11.54 15.84 -9.25
N MET A 121 11.45 16.99 -8.65
CA MET A 121 10.32 17.90 -8.82
C MET A 121 10.26 18.44 -10.26
N GLU A 122 11.39 18.77 -10.87
CA GLU A 122 11.47 19.20 -12.29
C GLU A 122 11.02 18.09 -13.26
N GLU A 123 11.28 16.82 -12.96
CA GLU A 123 10.80 15.67 -13.71
C GLU A 123 9.28 15.47 -13.59
N GLY A 124 8.66 16.16 -12.65
CA GLY A 124 7.26 16.00 -12.25
C GLY A 124 7.06 14.85 -11.27
N LEU A 125 6.23 15.09 -10.27
CA LEU A 125 6.03 14.17 -9.16
C LEU A 125 4.96 13.12 -9.44
N LEU A 126 5.15 11.91 -8.91
CA LEU A 126 4.11 10.89 -8.74
C LEU A 126 3.27 11.27 -7.53
N SER A 127 1.99 11.50 -7.73
CA SER A 127 1.06 11.96 -6.71
C SER A 127 -0.15 11.05 -6.61
N TYR A 128 -0.91 11.12 -5.54
CA TYR A 128 -2.10 10.31 -5.34
C TYR A 128 -3.21 10.60 -6.37
N ASP A 129 -3.41 11.88 -6.64
CA ASP A 129 -4.57 12.39 -7.41
C ASP A 129 -4.20 13.54 -8.36
N GLY A 130 -2.94 13.64 -8.74
CA GLY A 130 -2.41 14.76 -9.50
C GLY A 130 -2.05 15.98 -8.63
N LYS A 131 -2.27 15.94 -7.32
CA LYS A 131 -2.10 17.08 -6.42
C LYS A 131 -1.37 16.74 -5.12
N HIS A 132 -1.77 15.67 -4.43
CA HIS A 132 -1.20 15.31 -3.13
C HIS A 132 0.05 14.44 -3.30
N VAL A 133 1.17 14.86 -2.73
CA VAL A 133 2.48 14.19 -2.84
C VAL A 133 2.95 13.77 -1.47
N LEU A 134 3.27 12.48 -1.32
CA LEU A 134 3.82 11.93 -0.08
C LEU A 134 5.30 12.33 0.01
N VAL A 135 5.68 12.90 1.13
CA VAL A 135 7.04 13.36 1.40
C VAL A 135 7.51 12.88 2.77
N GLU A 136 8.79 12.60 2.87
CA GLU A 136 9.44 12.27 4.13
C GLU A 136 10.75 13.06 4.32
N VAL A 137 11.26 13.08 5.55
CA VAL A 137 12.59 13.59 5.89
C VAL A 137 13.39 12.50 6.59
N SER A 138 14.70 12.67 6.61
CA SER A 138 15.57 11.75 7.36
C SER A 138 15.20 11.73 8.85
N CYS A 139 15.04 10.53 9.41
CA CYS A 139 14.84 10.35 10.85
C CYS A 139 16.03 10.82 11.71
N LEU A 140 17.20 11.02 11.09
CA LEU A 140 18.39 11.48 11.80
C LEU A 140 18.42 12.99 11.94
N GLN A 141 18.03 13.69 10.88
CA GLN A 141 18.02 15.16 10.84
C GLN A 141 17.15 15.64 9.68
N ALA A 142 16.21 16.53 9.98
CA ALA A 142 15.49 17.26 8.92
C ALA A 142 16.45 18.20 8.17
N PRO A 143 16.27 18.36 6.84
CA PRO A 143 17.09 19.28 6.06
C PRO A 143 16.90 20.72 6.53
N GLY A 144 17.95 21.53 6.49
CA GLY A 144 17.90 22.93 6.93
C GLY A 144 16.94 23.81 6.12
N ASP A 145 16.68 23.41 4.87
CA ASP A 145 15.79 24.07 3.90
C ASP A 145 14.40 23.39 3.81
N LEU A 146 13.99 22.63 4.84
CA LEU A 146 12.71 21.91 4.85
C LEU A 146 11.51 22.80 4.50
N PHE A 147 11.40 23.95 5.14
CA PHE A 147 10.26 24.85 4.92
C PHE A 147 10.27 25.45 3.51
N GLU A 148 11.45 25.71 2.96
CA GLU A 148 11.61 26.17 1.57
C GLU A 148 11.14 25.10 0.60
N LYS A 149 11.56 23.85 0.77
CA LYS A 149 11.09 22.71 -0.05
C LYS A 149 9.58 22.54 0.01
N LEU A 150 8.99 22.59 1.22
CA LEU A 150 7.54 22.47 1.37
C LEU A 150 6.80 23.62 0.69
N TYR A 151 7.32 24.84 0.76
CA TYR A 151 6.76 25.99 0.08
C TYR A 151 6.86 25.86 -1.44
N ASP A 152 8.01 25.40 -1.96
CA ASP A 152 8.22 25.19 -3.40
C ASP A 152 7.31 24.09 -3.96
N ILE A 153 7.05 23.01 -3.20
CA ILE A 153 6.03 22.01 -3.56
C ILE A 153 4.67 22.71 -3.78
N GLN A 154 4.27 23.59 -2.87
CA GLN A 154 2.99 24.30 -2.97
C GLN A 154 2.98 25.30 -4.15
N LEU A 155 4.07 26.01 -4.40
CA LEU A 155 4.20 26.91 -5.55
C LEU A 155 4.06 26.16 -6.90
N ASN A 156 4.48 24.88 -6.94
CA ASN A 156 4.31 24.01 -8.11
C ASN A 156 2.92 23.37 -8.19
N GLY A 157 1.98 23.78 -7.34
CA GLY A 157 0.59 23.34 -7.38
C GLY A 157 0.30 22.02 -6.64
N PHE A 158 1.28 21.47 -5.93
CA PHE A 158 1.11 20.27 -5.12
C PHE A 158 0.80 20.56 -3.66
N VAL A 159 0.27 19.58 -2.97
CA VAL A 159 0.02 19.59 -1.52
C VAL A 159 0.89 18.50 -0.89
N PRO A 160 1.91 18.86 -0.09
CA PRO A 160 2.74 17.87 0.59
C PRO A 160 1.94 17.16 1.68
N VAL A 161 2.04 15.84 1.72
CA VAL A 161 1.51 14.95 2.77
C VAL A 161 2.71 14.33 3.46
N PHE A 162 2.86 14.59 4.76
CA PHE A 162 3.98 14.04 5.52
C PHE A 162 3.74 12.57 5.85
N ALA A 163 4.70 11.73 5.47
CA ALA A 163 4.75 10.34 5.89
C ALA A 163 5.11 10.25 7.38
N HIS A 164 4.56 9.27 8.08
CA HIS A 164 4.89 8.86 9.45
C HIS A 164 5.42 10.00 10.36
N PRO A 165 4.67 11.10 10.57
CA PRO A 165 5.14 12.27 11.31
C PRO A 165 5.50 11.98 12.78
N GLU A 166 5.09 10.84 13.30
CA GLU A 166 5.44 10.34 14.62
C GLU A 166 6.91 9.94 14.78
N ARG A 167 7.67 9.89 13.68
CA ARG A 167 9.10 9.55 13.67
C ARG A 167 10.02 10.76 13.90
N TYR A 168 9.49 11.98 13.89
CA TYR A 168 10.28 13.23 13.91
C TYR A 168 10.13 14.03 15.20
#